data_ca439488b8159fa12125d26a1c722f6e
#
_entry.id   ca439488b8159fa12125d26a1c722f6e
#
_cell.length_a   1.000
_cell.length_b   1.000
_cell.length_c   1.000
_cell.angle_alpha   90.00
_cell.angle_beta   90.00
_cell.angle_gamma   90.00
#
_symmetry.space_group_name_H-M   'P 1'
#
loop_
_entity.id
_entity.type
_entity.pdbx_description
1 polymer ?
#
loop_
_entity_poly.entity_id
_entity_poly.type
_entity_poly.pdbx_seq_one_letter_code
_entity_poly.pdbx_strand_id
1 'polypeptide(L)'
;MLTDEYRYKILNVLQQDPNISQRELAKRLGVSLGKTNFCLRSLIEKGLIKAENFKNNSNKVKYLYLLTPKGIEEKISLTQCFLKRKLKEHEELEKEIERLRKEVSDTK
;
A
#
# COMPACT_ATOMS: atom_id res chain seq x y z
N MET A 1 -3.74 -0.63 -14.48
CA MET A 1 -3.63 0.74 -13.99
C MET A 1 -3.28 0.74 -12.51
N LEU A 2 -2.32 1.55 -12.10
CA LEU A 2 -1.86 1.61 -10.71
C LEU A 2 -2.76 2.57 -9.92
N THR A 3 -3.63 2.02 -9.07
CA THR A 3 -4.52 2.82 -8.24
C THR A 3 -3.76 3.38 -7.02
N ASP A 4 -4.34 4.39 -6.36
CA ASP A 4 -3.77 4.95 -5.12
C ASP A 4 -3.63 3.89 -4.03
N GLU A 5 -4.58 2.97 -3.93
CA GLU A 5 -4.54 1.89 -2.95
C GLU A 5 -3.37 0.94 -3.19
N TYR A 6 -3.15 0.52 -4.44
CA TYR A 6 -2.03 -0.35 -4.79
C TYR A 6 -0.71 0.38 -4.58
N ARG A 7 -0.65 1.62 -4.98
CA ARG A 7 0.55 2.45 -4.80
C ARG A 7 0.91 2.55 -3.32
N TYR A 8 -0.06 2.86 -2.48
CA TYR A 8 0.16 2.92 -1.04
C TYR A 8 0.61 1.57 -0.48
N LYS A 9 -0.07 0.48 -0.83
CA LYS A 9 0.27 -0.86 -0.34
C LYS A 9 1.70 -1.26 -0.69
N ILE A 10 2.10 -1.03 -1.94
CA ILE A 10 3.45 -1.36 -2.39
C ILE A 10 4.48 -0.53 -1.63
N LEU A 11 4.29 0.78 -1.57
CA LEU A 11 5.22 1.66 -0.87
C LEU A 11 5.32 1.30 0.61
N ASN A 12 4.21 0.97 1.24
CA ASN A 12 4.17 0.57 2.65
C ASN A 12 4.95 -0.75 2.89
N VAL A 13 4.71 -1.76 2.07
CA VAL A 13 5.39 -3.05 2.20
C VAL A 13 6.89 -2.89 1.96
N LEU A 14 7.30 -2.16 0.92
CA LEU A 14 8.71 -1.95 0.60
C LEU A 14 9.45 -1.15 1.67
N GLN A 15 8.78 -0.21 2.31
CA GLN A 15 9.38 0.56 3.41
C GLN A 15 9.65 -0.33 4.62
N GLN A 16 8.76 -1.27 4.90
CA GLN A 16 8.89 -2.20 6.01
C GLN A 16 9.84 -3.36 5.69
N ASP A 17 9.85 -3.82 4.44
CA ASP A 17 10.62 -4.99 4.02
C ASP A 17 11.20 -4.78 2.61
N PRO A 18 12.30 -4.03 2.50
CA PRO A 18 12.92 -3.78 1.19
C PRO A 18 13.51 -5.02 0.53
N ASN A 19 13.73 -6.08 1.30
CA ASN A 19 14.27 -7.36 0.80
C ASN A 19 13.19 -8.29 0.23
N ILE A 20 11.94 -7.90 0.27
CA ILE A 20 10.84 -8.75 -0.17
C ILE A 20 11.01 -9.15 -1.64
N SER A 21 10.78 -10.42 -1.96
CA SER A 21 10.80 -10.87 -3.35
C SER A 21 9.54 -10.40 -4.06
N GLN A 22 9.61 -10.29 -5.40
CA GLN A 22 8.42 -9.95 -6.19
C GLN A 22 7.32 -10.98 -5.98
N ARG A 23 7.68 -12.24 -5.83
CA ARG A 23 6.73 -13.34 -5.61
C ARG A 23 5.98 -13.19 -4.30
N GLU A 24 6.69 -12.87 -3.24
CA GLU A 24 6.07 -12.63 -1.92
C GLU A 24 5.24 -11.35 -1.92
N LEU A 25 5.72 -10.31 -2.59
CA LEU A 25 4.97 -9.06 -2.74
C LEU A 25 3.66 -9.31 -3.49
N ALA A 26 3.71 -10.10 -4.56
CA ALA A 26 2.51 -10.47 -5.31
C ALA A 26 1.48 -11.17 -4.43
N LYS A 27 1.92 -12.07 -3.56
CA LYS A 27 1.06 -12.75 -2.59
C LYS A 27 0.39 -11.76 -1.65
N ARG A 28 1.16 -10.85 -1.08
CA ARG A 28 0.62 -9.84 -0.15
C ARG A 28 -0.38 -8.91 -0.82
N LEU A 29 -0.16 -8.61 -2.09
CA LEU A 29 -1.06 -7.75 -2.86
C LEU A 29 -2.28 -8.51 -3.39
N GLY A 30 -2.20 -9.84 -3.44
CA GLY A 30 -3.27 -10.67 -4.01
C GLY A 30 -3.39 -10.53 -5.51
N VAL A 31 -2.26 -10.31 -6.20
CA VAL A 31 -2.21 -10.13 -7.66
C VAL A 31 -1.17 -11.05 -8.29
N SER A 32 -1.15 -11.12 -9.62
CA SER A 32 -0.18 -11.93 -10.35
C SER A 32 1.23 -11.36 -10.23
N LEU A 33 2.22 -12.21 -10.46
CA LEU A 33 3.62 -11.79 -10.51
C LEU A 33 3.85 -10.77 -11.61
N GLY A 34 3.21 -10.96 -12.77
CA GLY A 34 3.32 -10.03 -13.90
C GLY A 34 2.78 -8.64 -13.55
N LYS A 35 1.65 -8.58 -12.87
CA LYS A 35 1.07 -7.30 -12.43
C LYS A 35 1.97 -6.62 -11.41
N THR A 36 2.55 -7.40 -10.49
CA THR A 36 3.49 -6.88 -9.49
C THR A 36 4.71 -6.27 -10.17
N ASN A 37 5.29 -6.97 -11.13
CA ASN A 37 6.43 -6.48 -11.91
C ASN A 37 6.08 -5.18 -12.64
N PHE A 38 4.93 -5.15 -13.29
CA PHE A 38 4.44 -3.95 -13.98
C PHE A 38 4.33 -2.76 -13.02
N CYS A 39 3.76 -2.98 -11.84
CA CYS A 39 3.60 -1.92 -10.84
C CYS A 39 4.95 -1.41 -10.33
N LEU A 40 5.89 -2.33 -10.05
CA LEU A 40 7.23 -1.93 -9.60
C LEU A 40 7.95 -1.10 -10.65
N ARG A 41 7.88 -1.52 -11.92
CA ARG A 41 8.51 -0.78 -13.02
C ARG A 41 7.89 0.60 -13.17
N SER A 42 6.57 0.69 -13.04
CA SER A 42 5.87 1.98 -13.11
C SER A 42 6.33 2.93 -11.99
N LEU A 43 6.48 2.41 -10.77
CA LEU A 43 6.95 3.21 -9.63
C LEU A 43 8.40 3.67 -9.80
N ILE A 44 9.24 2.81 -10.39
CA ILE A 44 10.63 3.17 -10.72
C ILE A 44 10.64 4.30 -11.74
N GLU A 45 9.85 4.18 -12.81
CA GLU A 45 9.76 5.21 -13.85
C GLU A 45 9.29 6.56 -13.31
N LYS A 46 8.40 6.53 -12.32
CA LYS A 46 7.90 7.75 -11.66
C LYS A 46 8.89 8.31 -10.62
N GLY A 47 9.99 7.61 -10.36
CA GLY A 47 10.98 8.05 -9.39
C GLY A 47 10.54 7.89 -7.94
N LEU A 48 9.57 7.03 -7.65
CA LEU A 48 9.07 6.80 -6.29
C LEU A 48 9.86 5.71 -5.57
N ILE A 49 10.39 4.75 -6.31
CA ILE A 49 11.28 3.72 -5.77
C ILE A 49 12.50 3.58 -6.67
N LYS A 50 13.55 2.99 -6.13
CA LYS A 50 14.71 2.58 -6.90
C LYS A 50 15.04 1.13 -6.59
N ALA A 51 15.55 0.41 -7.58
CA ALA A 51 15.98 -0.96 -7.43
C ALA A 51 17.51 -0.99 -7.34
N GLU A 52 18.04 -1.64 -6.32
CA GLU A 52 19.47 -1.85 -6.16
C GLU A 52 19.77 -3.33 -6.20
N ASN A 53 20.82 -3.70 -6.92
CA ASN A 53 21.30 -5.08 -6.99
C ASN A 53 22.30 -5.34 -5.87
N PHE A 54 22.23 -6.51 -5.28
CA PHE A 54 23.26 -6.97 -4.38
C PHE A 54 23.42 -8.48 -4.50
N LYS A 55 24.59 -8.98 -4.13
CA LYS A 55 24.86 -10.41 -4.10
C LYS A 55 24.72 -10.90 -2.66
N ASN A 56 23.98 -12.00 -2.48
CA ASN A 56 23.88 -12.64 -1.18
C ASN A 56 25.04 -13.63 -0.96
N ASN A 57 25.05 -14.32 0.19
CA ASN A 57 26.09 -15.28 0.53
C ASN A 57 26.17 -16.46 -0.43
N SER A 58 25.10 -16.76 -1.18
CA SER A 58 25.11 -17.79 -2.22
C SER A 58 25.52 -17.25 -3.59
N ASN A 59 26.02 -16.03 -3.65
CA ASN A 59 26.45 -15.37 -4.86
C ASN A 59 25.32 -15.15 -5.89
N LYS A 60 24.07 -15.15 -5.44
CA LYS A 60 22.90 -14.84 -6.27
C LYS A 60 22.62 -13.36 -6.25
N VAL A 61 22.26 -12.81 -7.40
CA VAL A 61 21.84 -11.41 -7.50
C VAL A 61 20.42 -11.28 -6.95
N LYS A 62 20.25 -10.36 -6.03
CA LYS A 62 18.94 -9.99 -5.49
C LYS A 62 18.71 -8.50 -5.66
N TYR A 63 17.46 -8.09 -5.60
CA TYR A 63 17.07 -6.70 -5.70
C TYR A 63 16.55 -6.20 -4.36
N LEU A 64 16.99 -5.01 -4.00
CA LEU A 64 16.39 -4.20 -2.94
C LEU A 64 15.55 -3.13 -3.60
N TYR A 65 14.32 -2.99 -3.18
CA TYR A 65 13.44 -1.92 -3.66
C TYR A 65 13.31 -0.89 -2.54
N LEU A 66 13.86 0.27 -2.77
CA LEU A 66 13.93 1.33 -1.76
C LEU A 66 13.08 2.52 -2.20
N LEU A 67 12.37 3.13 -1.24
CA LEU A 67 11.67 4.37 -1.52
C LEU A 67 12.69 5.50 -1.69
N THR A 68 12.47 6.30 -2.73
CA THR A 68 13.18 7.56 -2.89
C THR A 68 12.58 8.60 -1.95
N PRO A 69 13.23 9.76 -1.74
CA PRO A 69 12.60 10.86 -0.99
C PRO A 69 11.22 11.23 -1.55
N LYS A 70 11.08 11.24 -2.88
CA LYS A 70 9.79 11.47 -3.55
C LYS A 70 8.77 10.39 -3.20
N GLY A 71 9.21 9.13 -3.13
CA GLY A 71 8.36 8.00 -2.75
C GLY A 71 7.86 8.12 -1.31
N ILE A 72 8.72 8.58 -0.41
CA ILE A 72 8.35 8.80 0.99
C ILE A 72 7.30 9.91 1.08
N GLU A 73 7.48 11.01 0.38
CA GLU A 73 6.52 12.11 0.31
C GLU A 73 5.18 11.65 -0.24
N GLU A 74 5.21 10.86 -1.31
CA GLU A 74 4.00 10.29 -1.92
C GLU A 74 3.26 9.41 -0.93
N LYS A 75 3.98 8.54 -0.21
CA LYS A 75 3.37 7.67 0.80
C LYS A 75 2.72 8.47 1.91
N ILE A 76 3.36 9.53 2.39
CA ILE A 76 2.80 10.41 3.42
C ILE A 76 1.50 11.05 2.92
N SER A 77 1.52 11.56 1.70
CA SER A 77 0.34 12.18 1.08
C SER A 77 -0.81 11.20 0.96
N LEU A 78 -0.54 9.99 0.48
CA LEU A 78 -1.55 8.93 0.37
C LEU A 78 -2.10 8.52 1.74
N THR A 79 -1.23 8.42 2.73
CA THR A 79 -1.62 8.07 4.10
C THR A 79 -2.57 9.12 4.66
N GLN A 80 -2.28 10.40 4.46
CA GLN A 80 -3.14 11.49 4.90
C GLN A 80 -4.52 11.44 4.23
N CYS A 81 -4.55 11.17 2.92
CA CYS A 81 -5.81 11.03 2.18
C CYS A 81 -6.63 9.85 2.69
N PHE A 82 -6.02 8.71 2.93
CA PHE A 82 -6.71 7.53 3.42
C PHE A 82 -7.22 7.72 4.85
N LEU A 83 -6.42 8.35 5.71
CA LEU A 83 -6.86 8.66 7.07
C LEU A 83 -8.09 9.55 7.06
N LYS A 84 -8.06 10.62 6.26
CA LYS A 84 -9.18 11.54 6.13
C LYS A 84 -10.45 10.81 5.67
N ARG A 85 -10.31 9.91 4.69
CA ARG A 85 -11.43 9.10 4.19
C ARG A 85 -11.97 8.17 5.27
N LYS A 86 -11.07 7.51 6.00
CA LYS A 86 -11.47 6.57 7.07
C LYS A 86 -12.16 7.28 8.24
N LEU A 87 -11.70 8.46 8.59
CA LEU A 87 -12.34 9.26 9.62
C LEU A 87 -13.75 9.64 9.21
N LYS A 88 -13.96 9.99 7.95
CA LYS A 88 -15.28 10.31 7.43
C LYS A 88 -16.20 9.09 7.45
N GLU A 89 -15.70 7.93 6.99
CA GLU A 89 -16.44 6.68 7.02
C GLU A 89 -16.84 6.30 8.45
N HIS A 90 -15.93 6.48 9.38
CA HIS A 90 -16.17 6.21 10.80
C HIS A 90 -17.28 7.10 11.36
N GLU A 91 -17.24 8.39 11.06
CA GLU A 91 -18.27 9.34 11.48
C GLU A 91 -19.65 8.97 10.93
N GLU A 92 -19.71 8.61 9.65
CA GLU A 92 -20.95 8.17 9.01
C GLU A 92 -21.49 6.88 9.64
N LEU A 93 -20.58 5.95 9.95
CA LEU A 93 -20.94 4.68 10.61
C LEU A 93 -21.48 4.93 12.02
N GLU A 94 -20.88 5.83 12.79
CA GLU A 94 -21.37 6.19 14.13
C GLU A 94 -22.79 6.74 14.08
N LYS A 95 -23.08 7.59 13.10
CA LYS A 95 -24.42 8.15 12.90
C LYS A 95 -25.43 7.06 12.55
N GLU A 96 -25.04 6.13 11.71
CA GLU A 96 -25.88 5.00 11.32
C GLU A 96 -26.19 4.10 12.51
N ILE A 97 -25.19 3.78 13.31
CA ILE A 97 -25.36 2.96 14.52
C ILE A 97 -26.33 3.63 15.50
N GLU A 98 -26.17 4.93 15.70
CA GLU A 98 -27.05 5.70 16.60
C GLU A 98 -28.48 5.65 16.12
N ARG A 99 -28.70 5.82 14.82
CA ARG A 99 -30.04 5.74 14.24
C ARG A 99 -30.65 4.36 14.46
N LEU A 100 -29.88 3.29 14.24
CA LEU A 100 -30.36 1.92 14.43
C LEU A 100 -30.67 1.62 15.89
N ARG A 101 -29.84 2.08 16.81
CA ARG A 101 -30.08 1.93 18.25
C ARG A 101 -31.40 2.59 18.66
N LYS A 102 -31.67 3.76 18.11
CA LYS A 102 -32.89 4.48 18.36
C LYS A 102 -34.11 3.72 17.84
N GLU A 103 -34.03 3.16 16.64
CA GLU A 103 -35.12 2.33 16.09
C GLU A 103 -35.40 1.12 16.98
N VAL A 104 -34.40 0.44 17.47
CA VAL A 104 -34.56 -0.71 18.37
C VAL A 104 -35.23 -0.26 19.68
N SER A 105 -34.83 0.87 20.24
CA SER A 105 -35.39 1.41 21.44
C SER A 105 -36.86 1.78 21.28
N ASP A 106 -37.23 2.34 20.12
CA ASP A 106 -38.61 2.79 19.84
C ASP A 106 -39.57 1.65 19.54
N THR A 107 -39.07 0.42 19.28
CA THR A 107 -39.89 -0.74 18.94
C THR A 107 -40.38 -1.54 20.15
N LYS A 108 -40.08 -1.16 21.34
CA LYS A 108 -40.55 -1.83 22.58
C LYS A 108 -41.98 -1.56 22.86
#